data_58634834c7e7bec9f9fb515458b5a6da
#
_entry.id   58634834c7e7bec9f9fb515458b5a6da
#
_cell.length_a   1.000
_cell.length_b   1.000
_cell.length_c   1.000
_cell.angle_alpha   90.00
_cell.angle_beta   90.00
_cell.angle_gamma   90.00
#
_symmetry.space_group_name_H-M   'P 1'
#
loop_
_entity.id
_entity.type
_entity.pdbx_description
1 polymer ?
#
loop_
_entity_poly.entity_id
_entity_poly.type
_entity_poly.pdbx_seq_one_letter_code
_entity_poly.pdbx_strand_id
1 'polypeptide(L)'
;MNVLNSNFDWNSLKDSVDTSRIAVMGHSFGGATVIESLSKEIRFRCGIALDAWMLPVGDDIYQNSVEQPLLFINSEKFQWADNILKMKKLSSNDTNKKMITIKGSVHQSFPDFTFVSGEIIGRFFKLKGEIDPNEAIDISNHASLAFLQKHLSLKKDFDKWDSLVDGIGPNVIPGTNIALSPAEPE
;
A
#
# COMPACT_ATOMS: atom_id res chain seq x y z
N MET A 1 -0.77 27.63 20.78
CA MET A 1 0.62 27.33 21.15
C MET A 1 1.41 27.25 19.86
N ASN A 2 2.15 28.30 19.50
CA ASN A 2 2.89 28.37 18.23
C ASN A 2 4.17 27.52 18.34
N VAL A 3 4.14 26.31 17.80
CA VAL A 3 5.30 25.40 17.75
C VAL A 3 6.28 25.77 16.61
N LEU A 4 6.01 26.81 15.84
CA LEU A 4 6.79 27.22 14.67
C LEU A 4 7.83 28.32 14.96
N ASN A 5 8.19 28.54 16.21
CA ASN A 5 9.24 29.49 16.56
C ASN A 5 10.57 28.77 16.84
N SER A 6 10.93 27.79 16.01
CA SER A 6 12.29 27.28 15.98
C SER A 6 13.07 28.13 14.96
N ASN A 7 14.27 28.56 15.33
CA ASN A 7 15.28 29.17 14.44
C ASN A 7 15.77 28.10 13.39
N PHE A 8 14.87 27.23 12.90
CA PHE A 8 15.21 26.27 11.90
C PHE A 8 15.36 26.97 10.56
N ASP A 9 16.55 26.95 10.04
CA ASP A 9 16.85 27.51 8.72
C ASP A 9 16.33 26.54 7.63
N TRP A 10 15.15 26.82 7.10
CA TRP A 10 14.57 26.07 6.00
C TRP A 10 15.43 26.07 4.73
N ASN A 11 16.35 27.05 4.58
CA ASN A 11 17.30 27.04 3.48
C ASN A 11 18.29 25.88 3.54
N SER A 12 18.53 25.32 4.74
CA SER A 12 19.38 24.13 4.89
C SER A 12 18.80 22.89 4.23
N LEU A 13 17.48 22.85 3.98
CA LEU A 13 16.80 21.78 3.25
C LEU A 13 16.65 22.06 1.76
N LYS A 14 17.01 23.26 1.31
CA LYS A 14 16.98 23.60 -0.10
C LYS A 14 17.93 22.66 -0.85
N ASP A 15 17.44 22.08 -1.95
CA ASP A 15 18.15 21.11 -2.76
C ASP A 15 18.43 19.73 -2.10
N SER A 16 17.90 19.50 -0.87
CA SER A 16 18.01 18.20 -0.20
C SER A 16 16.92 17.20 -0.59
N VAL A 17 15.87 17.68 -1.26
CA VAL A 17 14.70 16.87 -1.68
C VAL A 17 14.59 16.87 -3.20
N ASP A 18 14.56 15.68 -3.79
CA ASP A 18 14.31 15.53 -5.21
C ASP A 18 12.80 15.54 -5.49
N THR A 19 12.26 16.69 -5.82
CA THR A 19 10.84 16.88 -6.11
C THR A 19 10.38 16.28 -7.45
N SER A 20 11.30 15.76 -8.26
CA SER A 20 10.95 15.02 -9.48
C SER A 20 10.63 13.56 -9.24
N ARG A 21 10.95 13.03 -8.06
CA ARG A 21 10.81 11.63 -7.66
C ARG A 21 10.00 11.50 -6.36
N ILE A 22 8.74 11.86 -6.42
CA ILE A 22 7.83 11.82 -5.26
C ILE A 22 6.89 10.62 -5.41
N ALA A 23 6.78 9.83 -4.36
CA ALA A 23 5.76 8.80 -4.22
C ALA A 23 4.86 9.10 -3.01
N VAL A 24 3.67 8.50 -2.99
CA VAL A 24 2.75 8.58 -1.87
C VAL A 24 2.45 7.17 -1.36
N MET A 25 2.46 7.00 -0.03
CA MET A 25 2.18 5.71 0.62
C MET A 25 1.26 5.91 1.80
N GLY A 26 0.33 4.99 2.02
CA GLY A 26 -0.62 5.09 3.13
C GLY A 26 -1.28 3.76 3.48
N HIS A 27 -1.66 3.62 4.76
CA HIS A 27 -2.31 2.45 5.32
C HIS A 27 -3.78 2.74 5.63
N SER A 28 -4.66 1.78 5.39
CA SER A 28 -6.09 1.84 5.75
C SER A 28 -6.80 3.03 5.07
N PHE A 29 -7.32 3.99 5.83
CA PHE A 29 -7.85 5.26 5.31
C PHE A 29 -6.77 6.04 4.53
N GLY A 30 -5.50 5.98 4.98
CA GLY A 30 -4.38 6.55 4.24
C GLY A 30 -4.17 5.91 2.87
N GLY A 31 -4.55 4.63 2.69
CA GLY A 31 -4.59 3.98 1.38
C GLY A 31 -5.62 4.62 0.44
N ALA A 32 -6.81 4.96 0.93
CA ALA A 32 -7.78 5.75 0.16
C ALA A 32 -7.21 7.14 -0.20
N THR A 33 -6.52 7.78 0.75
CA THR A 33 -5.84 9.07 0.51
C THR A 33 -4.77 8.96 -0.59
N VAL A 34 -4.05 7.82 -0.69
CA VAL A 34 -3.11 7.57 -1.80
C VAL A 34 -3.83 7.65 -3.14
N ILE A 35 -4.97 6.97 -3.28
CA ILE A 35 -5.75 6.95 -4.52
C ILE A 35 -6.23 8.35 -4.89
N GLU A 36 -6.81 9.07 -3.92
CA GLU A 36 -7.23 10.46 -4.09
C GLU A 36 -6.08 11.37 -4.50
N SER A 37 -4.91 11.20 -3.88
CA SER A 37 -3.72 12.01 -4.18
C SER A 37 -3.22 11.76 -5.59
N LEU A 38 -3.15 10.51 -6.04
CA LEU A 38 -2.73 10.16 -7.39
C LEU A 38 -3.69 10.71 -8.44
N SER A 39 -4.99 10.69 -8.18
CA SER A 39 -5.99 11.19 -9.14
C SER A 39 -5.96 12.71 -9.33
N LYS A 40 -5.43 13.47 -8.35
CA LYS A 40 -5.46 14.93 -8.33
C LYS A 40 -4.10 15.58 -8.52
N GLU A 41 -3.01 14.84 -8.31
CA GLU A 41 -1.66 15.41 -8.27
C GLU A 41 -0.68 14.60 -9.11
N ILE A 42 -0.43 15.07 -10.32
CA ILE A 42 0.44 14.40 -11.31
C ILE A 42 1.93 14.36 -10.91
N ARG A 43 2.35 15.16 -9.92
CA ARG A 43 3.73 15.13 -9.43
C ARG A 43 4.08 13.85 -8.68
N PHE A 44 3.10 13.14 -8.14
CA PHE A 44 3.33 11.80 -7.61
C PHE A 44 3.60 10.84 -8.78
N ARG A 45 4.75 10.19 -8.74
CA ARG A 45 5.19 9.25 -9.78
C ARG A 45 4.59 7.86 -9.61
N CYS A 46 4.28 7.48 -8.39
CA CYS A 46 3.64 6.21 -8.05
C CYS A 46 3.04 6.26 -6.65
N GLY A 47 2.21 5.26 -6.32
CA GLY A 47 1.60 5.11 -4.99
C GLY A 47 1.65 3.68 -4.46
N ILE A 48 1.64 3.56 -3.13
CA ILE A 48 1.54 2.29 -2.42
C ILE A 48 0.40 2.38 -1.40
N ALA A 49 -0.59 1.52 -1.54
CA ALA A 49 -1.76 1.47 -0.69
C ALA A 49 -1.73 0.18 0.14
N LEU A 50 -1.41 0.33 1.44
CA LEU A 50 -1.35 -0.78 2.39
C LEU A 50 -2.74 -1.01 2.98
N ASP A 51 -3.32 -2.16 2.73
CA ASP A 51 -4.62 -2.59 3.27
C ASP A 51 -5.69 -1.50 3.18
N ALA A 52 -5.79 -0.88 1.99
CA ALA A 52 -6.58 0.31 1.77
C ALA A 52 -8.08 0.10 2.05
N TRP A 53 -8.68 1.04 2.75
CA TRP A 53 -10.12 1.11 2.94
C TRP A 53 -10.75 1.99 1.86
N MET A 54 -11.31 1.34 0.83
CA MET A 54 -11.75 2.01 -0.40
C MET A 54 -13.13 2.69 -0.31
N LEU A 55 -13.86 2.53 0.81
CA LEU A 55 -15.19 3.12 0.94
C LEU A 55 -15.21 4.66 0.76
N PRO A 56 -14.22 5.42 1.28
CA PRO A 56 -14.20 6.87 1.13
C PRO A 56 -13.86 7.38 -0.29
N VAL A 57 -13.34 6.51 -1.16
CA VAL A 57 -12.95 6.89 -2.53
C VAL A 57 -14.19 7.16 -3.36
N GLY A 58 -14.30 8.37 -3.90
CA GLY A 58 -15.43 8.80 -4.71
C GLY A 58 -15.55 8.09 -6.06
N ASP A 59 -16.74 7.97 -6.59
CA ASP A 59 -16.99 7.25 -7.86
C ASP A 59 -16.38 7.97 -9.07
N ASP A 60 -16.18 9.28 -8.98
CA ASP A 60 -15.51 10.09 -10.00
C ASP A 60 -14.06 9.66 -10.27
N ILE A 61 -13.39 9.11 -9.27
CA ILE A 61 -12.02 8.61 -9.40
C ILE A 61 -11.94 7.35 -10.25
N TYR A 62 -12.96 6.50 -10.20
CA TYR A 62 -13.03 5.30 -11.04
C TYR A 62 -13.35 5.62 -12.51
N GLN A 63 -13.88 6.81 -12.79
CA GLN A 63 -14.16 7.31 -14.14
C GLN A 63 -12.95 8.04 -14.73
N ASN A 64 -12.19 8.75 -13.91
CA ASN A 64 -11.02 9.54 -14.29
C ASN A 64 -9.73 8.79 -13.92
N SER A 65 -9.45 7.72 -14.59
CA SER A 65 -8.39 6.73 -14.26
C SER A 65 -7.14 7.31 -13.59
N VAL A 66 -6.75 6.74 -12.44
CA VAL A 66 -5.42 6.92 -11.89
C VAL A 66 -4.42 6.33 -12.90
N GLU A 67 -3.61 7.17 -13.55
CA GLU A 67 -2.65 6.73 -14.58
C GLU A 67 -1.34 6.23 -13.99
N GLN A 68 -0.99 6.73 -12.80
CA GLN A 68 0.29 6.41 -12.17
C GLN A 68 0.34 4.96 -11.71
N PRO A 69 1.54 4.36 -11.69
CA PRO A 69 1.78 3.05 -11.09
C PRO A 69 1.27 2.98 -9.65
N LEU A 70 0.62 1.88 -9.31
CA LEU A 70 0.01 1.67 -8.01
C LEU A 70 0.21 0.23 -7.53
N LEU A 71 0.69 0.08 -6.31
CA LEU A 71 0.82 -1.20 -5.63
C LEU A 71 -0.16 -1.28 -4.46
N PHE A 72 -1.09 -2.23 -4.50
CA PHE A 72 -1.88 -2.64 -3.35
C PHE A 72 -1.17 -3.78 -2.63
N ILE A 73 -0.91 -3.60 -1.33
CA ILE A 73 -0.42 -4.65 -0.44
C ILE A 73 -1.50 -4.92 0.60
N ASN A 74 -2.18 -6.04 0.49
CA ASN A 74 -3.32 -6.38 1.34
C ASN A 74 -2.93 -7.42 2.41
N SER A 75 -3.53 -7.30 3.59
CA SER A 75 -3.53 -8.39 4.55
C SER A 75 -4.54 -9.47 4.13
N GLU A 76 -4.33 -10.69 4.61
CA GLU A 76 -5.26 -11.79 4.33
C GLU A 76 -6.63 -11.61 4.97
N LYS A 77 -6.67 -11.04 6.17
CA LYS A 77 -7.88 -10.99 7.00
C LYS A 77 -8.70 -9.70 6.89
N PHE A 78 -8.24 -8.70 6.14
CA PHE A 78 -8.94 -7.44 5.93
C PHE A 78 -9.40 -7.30 4.47
N GLN A 79 -10.07 -8.33 3.97
CA GLN A 79 -10.60 -8.35 2.60
C GLN A 79 -12.08 -8.69 2.61
N TRP A 80 -12.87 -7.96 1.84
CA TRP A 80 -14.28 -8.22 1.55
C TRP A 80 -14.60 -7.79 0.12
N ALA A 81 -15.65 -8.36 -0.45
CA ALA A 81 -15.93 -8.28 -1.89
C ALA A 81 -15.97 -6.84 -2.41
N ASP A 82 -16.75 -5.94 -1.80
CA ASP A 82 -16.90 -4.57 -2.28
C ASP A 82 -15.59 -3.78 -2.28
N ASN A 83 -14.77 -3.97 -1.25
CA ASN A 83 -13.48 -3.29 -1.15
C ASN A 83 -12.52 -3.74 -2.25
N ILE A 84 -12.45 -5.06 -2.46
CA ILE A 84 -11.59 -5.65 -3.49
C ILE A 84 -12.11 -5.32 -4.91
N LEU A 85 -13.41 -5.31 -5.13
CA LEU A 85 -13.99 -4.88 -6.41
C LEU A 85 -13.61 -3.44 -6.76
N LYS A 86 -13.65 -2.53 -5.78
CA LYS A 86 -13.18 -1.15 -5.94
C LYS A 86 -11.70 -1.07 -6.29
N MET A 87 -10.83 -1.83 -5.61
CA MET A 87 -9.40 -1.92 -5.97
C MET A 87 -9.21 -2.46 -7.39
N LYS A 88 -9.95 -3.51 -7.77
CA LYS A 88 -9.87 -4.11 -9.10
C LYS A 88 -10.31 -3.15 -10.21
N LYS A 89 -11.30 -2.30 -9.97
CA LYS A 89 -11.69 -1.26 -10.94
C LYS A 89 -10.53 -0.33 -11.31
N LEU A 90 -9.61 -0.07 -10.37
CA LEU A 90 -8.43 0.75 -10.61
C LEU A 90 -7.29 -0.03 -11.28
N SER A 91 -7.22 -1.34 -11.09
CA SER A 91 -6.10 -2.18 -11.55
C SER A 91 -6.42 -3.05 -12.77
N SER A 92 -7.67 -3.09 -13.22
CA SER A 92 -8.06 -3.84 -14.41
C SER A 92 -7.40 -3.24 -15.66
N ASN A 93 -6.69 -4.08 -16.41
CA ASN A 93 -6.06 -3.73 -17.70
C ASN A 93 -4.77 -2.88 -17.66
N ASP A 94 -4.19 -2.61 -16.50
CA ASP A 94 -2.93 -1.86 -16.40
C ASP A 94 -1.83 -2.69 -15.73
N THR A 95 -0.79 -3.02 -16.48
CA THR A 95 0.36 -3.80 -15.99
C THR A 95 1.19 -3.07 -14.94
N ASN A 96 1.05 -1.74 -14.84
CA ASN A 96 1.73 -0.93 -13.84
C ASN A 96 0.99 -0.88 -12.50
N LYS A 97 -0.20 -1.48 -12.44
CA LYS A 97 -0.98 -1.60 -11.21
C LYS A 97 -0.94 -3.04 -10.73
N LYS A 98 -0.39 -3.22 -9.56
CA LYS A 98 -0.15 -4.52 -8.95
C LYS A 98 -0.96 -4.65 -7.66
N MET A 99 -1.33 -5.87 -7.34
CA MET A 99 -1.99 -6.22 -6.09
C MET A 99 -1.38 -7.51 -5.56
N ILE A 100 -1.01 -7.51 -4.31
CA ILE A 100 -0.51 -8.69 -3.59
C ILE A 100 -1.23 -8.83 -2.26
N THR A 101 -1.29 -10.04 -1.74
CA THR A 101 -1.81 -10.35 -0.40
C THR A 101 -0.75 -11.08 0.41
N ILE A 102 -0.52 -10.63 1.65
CA ILE A 102 0.37 -11.28 2.60
C ILE A 102 -0.45 -12.29 3.40
N LYS A 103 -0.12 -13.57 3.29
CA LYS A 103 -0.81 -14.67 3.97
C LYS A 103 -0.58 -14.63 5.49
N GLY A 104 -1.58 -15.02 6.25
CA GLY A 104 -1.51 -15.04 7.72
C GLY A 104 -1.51 -13.66 8.36
N SER A 105 -1.57 -12.57 7.60
CA SER A 105 -1.55 -11.20 8.11
C SER A 105 -2.95 -10.66 8.42
N VAL A 106 -3.00 -9.66 9.29
CA VAL A 106 -4.19 -8.90 9.68
C VAL A 106 -3.97 -7.42 9.40
N HIS A 107 -5.04 -6.62 9.45
CA HIS A 107 -4.98 -5.17 9.24
C HIS A 107 -3.91 -4.47 10.09
N GLN A 108 -3.71 -4.93 11.30
CA GLN A 108 -2.73 -4.39 12.24
C GLN A 108 -1.30 -4.92 12.03
N SER A 109 -1.06 -5.75 10.99
CA SER A 109 0.30 -6.21 10.67
C SER A 109 1.17 -5.13 10.01
N PHE A 110 0.58 -4.05 9.52
CA PHE A 110 1.30 -2.93 8.88
C PHE A 110 1.79 -1.86 9.87
N PRO A 111 1.00 -1.44 10.89
CA PRO A 111 1.49 -0.55 11.94
C PRO A 111 2.14 -1.32 13.09
N ASP A 112 2.79 -0.61 14.00
CA ASP A 112 3.56 -1.17 15.12
C ASP A 112 2.73 -1.88 16.20
N PHE A 113 1.40 -1.92 16.06
CA PHE A 113 0.53 -2.55 17.05
C PHE A 113 0.84 -4.02 17.31
N THR A 114 1.32 -4.75 16.29
CA THR A 114 1.69 -6.17 16.44
C THR A 114 2.88 -6.36 17.37
N PHE A 115 3.75 -5.37 17.51
CA PHE A 115 4.92 -5.41 18.39
C PHE A 115 4.61 -4.93 19.80
N VAL A 116 3.72 -3.94 19.92
CA VAL A 116 3.35 -3.34 21.21
C VAL A 116 2.32 -4.20 21.96
N SER A 117 1.41 -4.86 21.28
CA SER A 117 0.43 -5.74 21.88
C SER A 117 1.09 -7.09 22.25
N GLY A 118 1.16 -7.43 23.54
CA GLY A 118 1.66 -8.74 23.99
C GLY A 118 0.95 -9.91 23.28
N GLU A 119 1.56 -11.11 23.29
CA GLU A 119 1.05 -12.31 22.59
C GLU A 119 -0.43 -12.61 22.85
N ILE A 120 -0.82 -12.66 24.14
CA ILE A 120 -2.18 -13.04 24.56
C ILE A 120 -3.19 -11.97 24.17
N ILE A 121 -2.88 -10.69 24.47
CA ILE A 121 -3.76 -9.55 24.20
C ILE A 121 -3.88 -9.34 22.69
N GLY A 122 -2.75 -9.41 21.96
CA GLY A 122 -2.72 -9.23 20.51
C GLY A 122 -3.56 -10.26 19.76
N ARG A 123 -3.53 -11.54 20.17
CA ARG A 123 -4.37 -12.58 19.56
C ARG A 123 -5.84 -12.44 19.95
N PHE A 124 -6.14 -12.13 21.21
CA PHE A 124 -7.53 -11.97 21.69
C PHE A 124 -8.26 -10.84 20.95
N PHE A 125 -7.60 -9.70 20.73
CA PHE A 125 -8.17 -8.55 20.01
C PHE A 125 -7.94 -8.59 18.50
N LYS A 126 -7.44 -9.72 17.93
CA LYS A 126 -7.13 -9.85 16.50
C LYS A 126 -6.14 -8.79 15.98
N LEU A 127 -5.25 -8.32 16.84
CA LEU A 127 -4.19 -7.38 16.50
C LEU A 127 -2.95 -8.07 15.92
N LYS A 128 -2.86 -9.41 16.09
CA LYS A 128 -1.81 -10.26 15.54
C LYS A 128 -2.39 -11.28 14.57
N GLY A 129 -1.68 -11.46 13.45
CA GLY A 129 -1.93 -12.52 12.49
C GLY A 129 -1.29 -13.85 12.89
N GLU A 130 -1.35 -14.80 11.96
CA GLU A 130 -0.70 -16.11 12.04
C GLU A 130 0.77 -16.05 11.61
N ILE A 131 1.09 -15.10 10.70
CA ILE A 131 2.45 -14.83 10.22
C ILE A 131 3.28 -14.15 11.33
N ASP A 132 4.59 -14.42 11.34
CA ASP A 132 5.51 -13.66 12.18
C ASP A 132 5.46 -12.16 11.83
N PRO A 133 5.31 -11.26 12.83
CA PRO A 133 5.19 -9.82 12.57
C PRO A 133 6.40 -9.23 11.83
N ASN A 134 7.62 -9.70 12.09
CA ASN A 134 8.82 -9.23 11.39
C ASN A 134 8.78 -9.67 9.93
N GLU A 135 8.39 -10.91 9.65
CA GLU A 135 8.24 -11.42 8.29
C GLU A 135 7.19 -10.62 7.51
N ALA A 136 6.04 -10.32 8.11
CA ALA A 136 4.99 -9.52 7.46
C ALA A 136 5.48 -8.12 7.08
N ILE A 137 6.20 -7.45 7.98
CA ILE A 137 6.79 -6.13 7.74
C ILE A 137 7.91 -6.21 6.70
N ASP A 138 8.78 -7.22 6.76
CA ASP A 138 9.85 -7.40 5.79
C ASP A 138 9.30 -7.60 4.37
N ILE A 139 8.27 -8.42 4.20
CA ILE A 139 7.60 -8.61 2.91
C ILE A 139 7.04 -7.27 2.41
N SER A 140 6.32 -6.54 3.25
CA SER A 140 5.74 -5.25 2.91
C SER A 140 6.81 -4.23 2.51
N ASN A 141 7.89 -4.13 3.28
CA ASN A 141 8.99 -3.21 3.02
C ASN A 141 9.75 -3.59 1.73
N HIS A 142 10.08 -4.86 1.54
CA HIS A 142 10.83 -5.33 0.37
C HIS A 142 10.01 -5.13 -0.92
N ALA A 143 8.73 -5.49 -0.94
CA ALA A 143 7.85 -5.24 -2.08
C ALA A 143 7.73 -3.74 -2.37
N SER A 144 7.58 -2.91 -1.32
CA SER A 144 7.52 -1.46 -1.46
C SER A 144 8.82 -0.88 -2.03
N LEU A 145 9.98 -1.31 -1.53
CA LEU A 145 11.28 -0.82 -2.00
C LEU A 145 11.55 -1.21 -3.45
N ALA A 146 11.24 -2.44 -3.86
CA ALA A 146 11.35 -2.89 -5.25
C ALA A 146 10.44 -2.06 -6.17
N PHE A 147 9.18 -1.87 -5.78
CA PHE A 147 8.24 -1.05 -6.53
C PHE A 147 8.70 0.42 -6.66
N LEU A 148 9.15 1.03 -5.57
CA LEU A 148 9.67 2.40 -5.57
C LEU A 148 10.93 2.53 -6.42
N GLN A 149 11.87 1.58 -6.35
CA GLN A 149 13.06 1.58 -7.18
C GLN A 149 12.71 1.66 -8.65
N LYS A 150 11.80 0.81 -9.10
CA LYS A 150 11.36 0.74 -10.50
C LYS A 150 10.73 2.05 -10.96
N HIS A 151 9.79 2.59 -10.19
CA HIS A 151 8.96 3.73 -10.63
C HIS A 151 9.55 5.10 -10.32
N LEU A 152 10.52 5.18 -9.41
CA LEU A 152 11.30 6.40 -9.14
C LEU A 152 12.69 6.37 -9.75
N SER A 153 13.05 5.33 -10.51
CA SER A 153 14.37 5.14 -11.12
C SER A 153 15.51 5.28 -10.11
N LEU A 154 15.37 4.64 -8.96
CA LEU A 154 16.38 4.69 -7.90
C LEU A 154 17.56 3.77 -8.29
N LYS A 155 18.79 4.26 -8.05
CA LYS A 155 20.01 3.47 -8.26
C LYS A 155 20.35 2.68 -6.98
N LYS A 156 19.61 1.61 -6.73
CA LYS A 156 19.75 0.72 -5.57
C LYS A 156 19.71 -0.74 -6.06
N ASP A 157 19.78 -1.71 -5.20
CA ASP A 157 19.73 -3.16 -5.49
C ASP A 157 18.43 -3.81 -4.96
N PHE A 158 17.33 -3.09 -5.05
CA PHE A 158 16.03 -3.54 -4.56
C PHE A 158 15.27 -4.42 -5.57
N ASP A 159 15.74 -4.51 -6.81
CA ASP A 159 15.23 -5.38 -7.87
C ASP A 159 15.29 -6.87 -7.51
N LYS A 160 16.17 -7.26 -6.60
CA LYS A 160 16.18 -8.62 -6.02
C LYS A 160 14.86 -9.04 -5.37
N TRP A 161 13.96 -8.09 -5.07
CA TRP A 161 12.64 -8.31 -4.50
C TRP A 161 11.49 -8.09 -5.48
N ASP A 162 11.77 -7.92 -6.78
CA ASP A 162 10.73 -7.70 -7.80
C ASP A 162 9.69 -8.82 -7.83
N SER A 163 10.10 -10.06 -7.55
CA SER A 163 9.19 -11.20 -7.47
C SER A 163 8.08 -11.02 -6.44
N LEU A 164 8.35 -10.31 -5.33
CA LEU A 164 7.33 -10.03 -4.31
C LEU A 164 6.24 -9.09 -4.84
N VAL A 165 6.60 -8.14 -5.70
CA VAL A 165 5.64 -7.21 -6.34
C VAL A 165 4.68 -7.97 -7.27
N ASP A 166 5.13 -9.09 -7.81
CA ASP A 166 4.31 -10.00 -8.63
C ASP A 166 3.58 -11.07 -7.80
N GLY A 167 3.69 -11.02 -6.48
CA GLY A 167 3.06 -11.98 -5.58
C GLY A 167 3.75 -13.34 -5.56
N ILE A 168 5.03 -13.40 -5.91
CA ILE A 168 5.84 -14.63 -5.95
C ILE A 168 6.84 -14.61 -4.80
N GLY A 169 6.61 -15.46 -3.81
CA GLY A 169 7.48 -15.60 -2.63
C GLY A 169 6.79 -16.32 -1.48
N PRO A 170 7.53 -16.62 -0.41
CA PRO A 170 6.94 -17.17 0.81
C PRO A 170 5.89 -16.22 1.37
N ASN A 171 4.75 -16.76 1.82
CA ASN A 171 3.67 -16.01 2.44
C ASN A 171 3.11 -14.83 1.64
N VAL A 172 3.31 -14.81 0.31
CA VAL A 172 2.73 -13.81 -0.61
C VAL A 172 1.96 -14.53 -1.70
N ILE A 173 0.84 -13.94 -2.11
CA ILE A 173 0.08 -14.39 -3.27
C ILE A 173 -0.27 -13.19 -4.16
N PRO A 174 -0.37 -13.38 -5.49
CA PRO A 174 -0.84 -12.35 -6.40
C PRO A 174 -2.34 -12.07 -6.20
N GLY A 175 -2.72 -10.81 -6.26
CA GLY A 175 -4.11 -10.39 -6.18
C GLY A 175 -4.70 -10.52 -4.78
N THR A 176 -5.86 -11.16 -4.70
CA THR A 176 -6.70 -11.33 -3.50
C THR A 176 -6.88 -12.80 -3.15
N ASN A 177 -7.12 -13.09 -1.87
CA ASN A 177 -7.43 -14.44 -1.37
C ASN A 177 -8.94 -14.73 -1.31
N ILE A 178 -9.80 -13.76 -1.65
CA ILE A 178 -11.26 -14.00 -1.67
C ILE A 178 -11.76 -14.33 -3.07
N ALA A 179 -12.66 -15.31 -3.15
CA ALA A 179 -13.42 -15.58 -4.36
C ALA A 179 -14.45 -14.45 -4.55
N LEU A 180 -14.35 -13.75 -5.66
CA LEU A 180 -15.40 -12.81 -6.09
C LEU A 180 -16.40 -13.60 -6.92
N SER A 181 -17.66 -13.63 -6.51
CA SER A 181 -18.72 -14.16 -7.38
C SER A 181 -18.71 -13.36 -8.69
N PRO A 182 -18.90 -14.02 -9.85
CA PRO A 182 -19.15 -13.29 -11.08
C PRO A 182 -20.31 -12.32 -10.82
N ALA A 183 -20.15 -11.05 -11.23
CA ALA A 183 -21.27 -10.13 -11.20
C ALA A 183 -22.40 -10.75 -12.03
N GLU A 184 -23.60 -10.90 -11.46
CA GLU A 184 -24.75 -11.25 -12.25
C GLU A 184 -24.92 -10.15 -13.29
N PRO A 185 -25.09 -10.48 -14.58
CA PRO A 185 -25.34 -9.45 -15.59
C PRO A 185 -26.66 -8.76 -15.27
N GLU A 186 -26.61 -7.42 -15.12
CA GLU A 186 -27.80 -6.56 -15.04
C GLU A 186 -28.62 -6.62 -16.32
#